data_aae929c17c5fd311e03e3cefa6a45495
#
_entry.id   aae929c17c5fd311e03e3cefa6a45495
#
_cell.length_a   1.000
_cell.length_b   1.000
_cell.length_c   1.000
_cell.angle_alpha   90.00
_cell.angle_beta   90.00
_cell.angle_gamma   90.00
#
_symmetry.space_group_name_H-M   'P 1'
#
loop_
_entity.id
_entity.type
_entity.pdbx_description
1 polymer ?
#
loop_
_entity_poly.entity_id
_entity_poly.type
_entity_poly.pdbx_seq_one_letter_code
_entity_poly.pdbx_strand_id
1 'polypeptide(L)'
;HPPKDFKKWAQICEHIIRHYNEGWANGFHYNIEYWQIWNEHDASTPSGCWTGTPEQFYDFYETAYRHLKGLFPELKIGGPALIGRQSTAKEFIAAMAQRQVPLDFLSWHMYFHTVDAFRNNVNFFRKTLDEYGYQDTPSIIDEWNIKPFDLTQSHYMTVLTAATMCAGQHEPVDMMLYYDIRIGSTFNNVFTRRAEPMPAYWAFYSWGQMTQLGTSVQ
;
A
#
# COMPACT_ATOMS: atom_id res chain seq x y z
N HIS A 1 8.02 17.63 -3.86
CA HIS A 1 7.46 18.93 -3.48
C HIS A 1 5.94 18.92 -3.59
N PRO A 2 5.20 19.66 -2.74
CA PRO A 2 3.77 19.86 -2.89
C PRO A 2 3.41 20.39 -4.30
N PRO A 3 2.29 19.92 -4.88
CA PRO A 3 1.75 20.57 -6.08
C PRO A 3 1.45 22.06 -5.82
N LYS A 4 1.68 22.90 -6.82
CA LYS A 4 1.40 24.35 -6.70
C LYS A 4 -0.11 24.65 -6.56
N ASP A 5 -0.96 23.79 -7.11
CA ASP A 5 -2.43 23.91 -7.08
C ASP A 5 -3.02 22.51 -6.88
N PHE A 6 -3.62 22.29 -5.73
CA PHE A 6 -4.19 20.98 -5.34
C PHE A 6 -5.42 20.61 -6.17
N LYS A 7 -6.23 21.60 -6.54
CA LYS A 7 -7.40 21.37 -7.38
C LYS A 7 -7.00 20.97 -8.80
N LYS A 8 -6.01 21.65 -9.36
CA LYS A 8 -5.48 21.30 -10.68
C LYS A 8 -4.83 19.92 -10.69
N TRP A 9 -4.14 19.53 -9.61
CA TRP A 9 -3.60 18.20 -9.47
C TRP A 9 -4.71 17.14 -9.44
N ALA A 10 -5.78 17.38 -8.67
CA ALA A 10 -6.95 16.51 -8.62
C ALA A 10 -7.63 16.36 -10.00
N GLN A 11 -7.73 17.44 -10.78
CA GLN A 11 -8.22 17.39 -12.16
C GLN A 11 -7.32 16.55 -13.09
N ILE A 12 -6.01 16.60 -12.89
CA ILE A 12 -5.08 15.72 -13.64
C ILE A 12 -5.38 14.27 -13.29
N CYS A 13 -5.54 13.94 -12.01
CA CYS A 13 -5.91 12.58 -11.59
C CYS A 13 -7.27 12.14 -12.16
N GLU A 14 -8.26 13.01 -12.20
CA GLU A 14 -9.54 12.76 -12.89
C GLU A 14 -9.31 12.35 -14.35
N HIS A 15 -8.51 13.10 -15.09
CA HIS A 15 -8.22 12.77 -16.49
C HIS A 15 -7.45 11.45 -16.64
N ILE A 16 -6.59 11.10 -15.68
CA ILE A 16 -5.91 9.80 -15.67
C ILE A 16 -6.94 8.67 -15.47
N ILE A 17 -7.87 8.82 -14.52
CA ILE A 17 -8.95 7.85 -14.30
C ILE A 17 -9.80 7.69 -15.56
N ARG A 18 -10.24 8.80 -16.16
CA ARG A 18 -11.02 8.76 -17.41
C ARG A 18 -10.26 8.12 -18.55
N HIS A 19 -8.95 8.37 -18.66
CA HIS A 19 -8.12 7.76 -19.68
C HIS A 19 -8.08 6.24 -19.55
N TYR A 20 -7.87 5.73 -18.33
CA TYR A 20 -7.72 4.29 -18.12
C TYR A 20 -9.05 3.53 -17.96
N ASN A 21 -10.11 4.19 -17.54
CA ASN A 21 -11.41 3.53 -17.29
C ASN A 21 -12.49 3.90 -18.30
N GLU A 22 -12.47 5.10 -18.86
CA GLU A 22 -13.57 5.62 -19.71
C GLU A 22 -13.16 5.83 -21.19
N GLY A 23 -11.91 5.51 -21.55
CA GLY A 23 -11.42 5.67 -22.93
C GLY A 23 -11.11 7.12 -23.34
N TRP A 24 -11.11 8.08 -22.42
CA TRP A 24 -10.80 9.48 -22.72
C TRP A 24 -9.40 9.62 -23.37
N ALA A 25 -9.30 10.50 -24.38
CA ALA A 25 -8.07 10.78 -25.13
C ALA A 25 -7.42 9.52 -25.74
N ASN A 26 -8.22 8.66 -26.42
CA ASN A 26 -7.80 7.37 -26.96
C ASN A 26 -7.25 6.42 -25.87
N GLY A 27 -7.84 6.44 -24.71
CA GLY A 27 -7.45 5.64 -23.55
C GLY A 27 -8.03 4.23 -23.57
N PHE A 28 -8.22 3.68 -22.39
CA PHE A 28 -8.53 2.28 -22.12
C PHE A 28 -9.85 2.13 -21.33
N HIS A 29 -10.34 0.90 -21.22
CA HIS A 29 -11.49 0.50 -20.40
C HIS A 29 -11.09 -0.65 -19.46
N TYR A 30 -10.13 -0.37 -18.56
CA TYR A 30 -9.54 -1.40 -17.69
C TYR A 30 -10.37 -1.69 -16.44
N ASN A 31 -11.36 -0.86 -16.10
CA ASN A 31 -12.16 -0.97 -14.89
C ASN A 31 -11.28 -1.04 -13.62
N ILE A 32 -10.27 -0.19 -13.53
CA ILE A 32 -9.44 -0.08 -12.33
C ILE A 32 -10.30 0.45 -11.19
N GLU A 33 -10.42 -0.32 -10.13
CA GLU A 33 -11.30 -0.01 -9.00
C GLU A 33 -10.61 0.85 -7.93
N TYR A 34 -9.33 0.56 -7.64
CA TYR A 34 -8.57 1.19 -6.56
C TYR A 34 -7.65 2.27 -7.10
N TRP A 35 -7.76 3.47 -6.54
CA TRP A 35 -6.94 4.63 -6.91
C TRP A 35 -6.32 5.25 -5.68
N GLN A 36 -5.01 5.30 -5.63
CA GLN A 36 -4.24 5.74 -4.49
C GLN A 36 -3.74 7.17 -4.65
N ILE A 37 -3.96 7.99 -3.62
CA ILE A 37 -3.47 9.36 -3.54
C ILE A 37 -2.10 9.37 -2.88
N TRP A 38 -1.06 9.70 -3.66
CA TRP A 38 0.32 9.90 -3.22
C TRP A 38 1.07 8.63 -2.80
N ASN A 39 2.33 8.86 -2.29
CA ASN A 39 3.23 7.83 -1.78
C ASN A 39 4.18 8.42 -0.73
N GLU A 40 4.30 7.79 0.43
CA GLU A 40 5.31 8.05 1.46
C GLU A 40 5.51 9.53 1.83
N HIS A 41 4.42 10.27 2.02
CA HIS A 41 4.50 11.68 2.42
C HIS A 41 5.14 11.86 3.80
N ASP A 42 5.10 10.83 4.64
CA ASP A 42 5.61 10.77 6.00
C ASP A 42 7.05 10.25 6.10
N ALA A 43 7.71 9.95 4.97
CA ALA A 43 9.12 9.62 4.93
C ALA A 43 9.98 10.85 5.25
N SER A 44 11.05 10.64 6.04
CA SER A 44 11.97 11.74 6.38
C SER A 44 12.80 12.17 5.17
N THR A 45 13.03 13.49 5.06
CA THR A 45 13.96 14.04 4.06
C THR A 45 15.40 13.54 4.32
N PRO A 46 16.26 13.39 3.28
CA PRO A 46 16.07 13.82 1.88
C PRO A 46 15.30 12.85 0.98
N SER A 47 14.96 11.65 1.45
CA SER A 47 14.29 10.62 0.65
C SER A 47 12.76 10.74 0.64
N GLY A 48 12.19 11.65 1.45
CA GLY A 48 10.75 11.82 1.55
C GLY A 48 10.11 12.32 0.26
N CYS A 49 8.94 11.79 -0.05
CA CYS A 49 8.18 12.18 -1.24
C CYS A 49 7.40 13.50 -1.05
N TRP A 50 7.40 14.07 0.16
CA TRP A 50 6.72 15.32 0.49
C TRP A 50 7.64 16.27 1.25
N THR A 51 7.77 17.51 0.77
CA THR A 51 8.62 18.56 1.40
C THR A 51 7.80 19.66 2.08
N GLY A 52 6.48 19.55 2.06
CA GLY A 52 5.56 20.44 2.79
C GLY A 52 5.36 19.98 4.24
N THR A 53 4.53 20.70 4.96
CA THR A 53 4.10 20.30 6.30
C THR A 53 3.09 19.16 6.26
N PRO A 54 2.89 18.41 7.35
CA PRO A 54 1.82 17.41 7.44
C PRO A 54 0.45 18.03 7.15
N GLU A 55 0.17 19.22 7.66
CA GLU A 55 -1.10 19.92 7.47
C GLU A 55 -1.37 20.25 6.00
N GLN A 56 -0.33 20.70 5.27
CA GLN A 56 -0.43 20.89 3.82
C GLN A 56 -0.73 19.59 3.08
N PHE A 57 -0.20 18.46 3.57
CA PHE A 57 -0.52 17.16 2.99
C PHE A 57 -1.98 16.77 3.25
N TYR A 58 -2.49 17.02 4.44
CA TYR A 58 -3.89 16.73 4.78
C TYR A 58 -4.85 17.57 3.92
N ASP A 59 -4.56 18.86 3.71
CA ASP A 59 -5.34 19.72 2.79
C ASP A 59 -5.30 19.22 1.35
N PHE A 60 -4.13 18.78 0.89
CA PHE A 60 -3.94 18.19 -0.43
C PHE A 60 -4.73 16.90 -0.58
N TYR A 61 -4.60 15.97 0.37
CA TYR A 61 -5.29 14.68 0.34
C TYR A 61 -6.81 14.87 0.35
N GLU A 62 -7.33 15.68 1.24
CA GLU A 62 -8.77 16.00 1.32
C GLU A 62 -9.28 16.62 0.01
N THR A 63 -8.54 17.57 -0.57
CA THR A 63 -8.93 18.21 -1.86
C THR A 63 -9.01 17.16 -2.98
N ALA A 64 -8.02 16.30 -3.08
CA ALA A 64 -7.98 15.25 -4.10
C ALA A 64 -9.09 14.21 -3.88
N TYR A 65 -9.24 13.72 -2.65
CA TYR A 65 -10.27 12.74 -2.31
C TYR A 65 -11.67 13.24 -2.65
N ARG A 66 -12.03 14.44 -2.16
CA ARG A 66 -13.39 15.01 -2.39
C ARG A 66 -13.67 15.25 -3.86
N HIS A 67 -12.71 15.73 -4.64
CA HIS A 67 -12.84 15.92 -6.07
C HIS A 67 -13.09 14.60 -6.79
N LEU A 68 -12.24 13.61 -6.56
CA LEU A 68 -12.31 12.32 -7.25
C LEU A 68 -13.54 11.52 -6.82
N LYS A 69 -13.85 11.47 -5.53
CA LYS A 69 -15.01 10.74 -5.01
C LYS A 69 -16.34 11.38 -5.44
N GLY A 70 -16.36 12.70 -5.60
CA GLY A 70 -17.54 13.42 -6.15
C GLY A 70 -17.84 13.09 -7.61
N LEU A 71 -16.82 12.73 -8.40
CA LEU A 71 -16.96 12.37 -9.81
C LEU A 71 -17.11 10.86 -10.03
N PHE A 72 -16.48 10.06 -9.19
CA PHE A 72 -16.40 8.60 -9.30
C PHE A 72 -16.81 7.95 -7.96
N PRO A 73 -18.09 8.04 -7.58
CA PRO A 73 -18.55 7.57 -6.27
C PRO A 73 -18.40 6.06 -6.08
N GLU A 74 -18.36 5.28 -7.17
CA GLU A 74 -18.20 3.82 -7.16
C GLU A 74 -16.74 3.37 -6.97
N LEU A 75 -15.76 4.22 -7.31
CA LEU A 75 -14.35 3.87 -7.20
C LEU A 75 -13.86 3.93 -5.75
N LYS A 76 -12.87 3.13 -5.45
CA LYS A 76 -12.15 3.14 -4.18
C LYS A 76 -11.01 4.15 -4.23
N ILE A 77 -11.18 5.29 -3.58
CA ILE A 77 -10.17 6.34 -3.50
C ILE A 77 -9.55 6.31 -2.10
N GLY A 78 -8.26 6.09 -2.00
CA GLY A 78 -7.59 5.93 -0.71
C GLY A 78 -6.10 6.21 -0.76
N GLY A 79 -5.35 5.59 0.09
CA GLY A 79 -3.91 5.80 0.27
C GLY A 79 -3.59 6.10 1.73
N PRO A 80 -2.55 6.87 2.04
CA PRO A 80 -1.60 7.51 1.12
C PRO A 80 -0.25 6.77 1.00
N ALA A 81 -0.23 5.43 1.12
CA ALA A 81 1.01 4.66 1.15
C ALA A 81 2.01 5.14 2.22
N LEU A 82 1.60 5.09 3.48
CA LEU A 82 2.43 5.48 4.61
C LEU A 82 3.66 4.57 4.75
N ILE A 83 4.80 5.09 5.23
CA ILE A 83 6.01 4.25 5.45
C ILE A 83 5.87 3.20 6.57
N GLY A 84 4.71 3.03 7.17
CA GLY A 84 4.47 2.07 8.25
C GLY A 84 4.91 2.55 9.64
N ARG A 85 5.22 3.83 9.82
CA ARG A 85 5.52 4.42 11.13
C ARG A 85 4.23 4.67 11.90
N GLN A 86 4.11 4.07 13.08
CA GLN A 86 2.89 4.10 13.89
C GLN A 86 2.46 5.51 14.29
N SER A 87 3.41 6.40 14.63
CA SER A 87 3.09 7.78 15.04
C SER A 87 2.46 8.59 13.90
N THR A 88 3.09 8.59 12.72
CA THR A 88 2.59 9.35 11.56
C THR A 88 1.30 8.76 11.00
N ALA A 89 1.15 7.44 11.09
CA ALA A 89 -0.11 6.77 10.72
C ALA A 89 -1.26 7.22 11.61
N LYS A 90 -1.06 7.26 12.93
CA LYS A 90 -2.07 7.74 13.89
C LYS A 90 -2.42 9.21 13.65
N GLU A 91 -1.43 10.06 13.38
CA GLU A 91 -1.63 11.47 13.05
C GLU A 91 -2.47 11.65 11.79
N PHE A 92 -2.15 10.92 10.72
CA PHE A 92 -2.92 10.99 9.47
C PHE A 92 -4.37 10.52 9.66
N ILE A 93 -4.58 9.35 10.27
CA ILE A 93 -5.92 8.79 10.50
C ILE A 93 -6.77 9.74 11.37
N ALA A 94 -6.18 10.28 12.45
CA ALA A 94 -6.84 11.25 13.32
C ALA A 94 -7.22 12.53 12.56
N ALA A 95 -6.33 13.05 11.72
CA ALA A 95 -6.58 14.24 10.91
C ALA A 95 -7.72 14.00 9.90
N MET A 96 -7.76 12.83 9.25
CA MET A 96 -8.84 12.51 8.32
C MET A 96 -10.18 12.38 9.04
N ALA A 97 -10.21 11.76 10.22
CA ALA A 97 -11.41 11.65 11.05
C ALA A 97 -11.92 13.03 11.49
N GLN A 98 -11.04 13.90 11.98
CA GLN A 98 -11.40 15.27 12.39
C GLN A 98 -11.96 16.10 11.22
N ARG A 99 -11.43 15.92 10.01
CA ARG A 99 -11.86 16.58 8.78
C ARG A 99 -13.09 15.92 8.14
N GLN A 100 -13.57 14.81 8.72
CA GLN A 100 -14.67 14.01 8.17
C GLN A 100 -14.40 13.60 6.70
N VAL A 101 -13.18 13.19 6.41
CA VAL A 101 -12.77 12.63 5.12
C VAL A 101 -12.88 11.11 5.19
N PRO A 102 -13.76 10.47 4.44
CA PRO A 102 -13.81 9.01 4.39
C PRO A 102 -12.51 8.44 3.83
N LEU A 103 -12.16 7.22 4.22
CA LEU A 103 -11.07 6.45 3.66
C LEU A 103 -11.66 5.19 3.04
N ASP A 104 -11.74 5.11 1.69
CA ASP A 104 -12.23 3.88 1.04
C ASP A 104 -11.28 2.72 1.24
N PHE A 105 -10.01 3.01 1.49
CA PHE A 105 -8.97 2.11 2.03
C PHE A 105 -7.83 2.94 2.62
N LEU A 106 -7.09 2.35 3.56
CA LEU A 106 -5.81 2.87 4.02
C LEU A 106 -4.69 2.01 3.45
N SER A 107 -3.70 2.63 2.78
CA SER A 107 -2.51 1.91 2.32
C SER A 107 -1.25 2.32 3.09
N TRP A 108 -0.35 1.35 3.27
CA TRP A 108 0.89 1.56 4.00
C TRP A 108 1.94 0.52 3.63
N HIS A 109 3.21 0.86 3.85
CA HIS A 109 4.37 0.04 3.54
C HIS A 109 4.92 -0.63 4.79
N MET A 110 5.59 -1.75 4.60
CA MET A 110 6.24 -2.43 5.70
C MET A 110 7.48 -3.20 5.27
N TYR A 111 8.60 -2.88 5.91
CA TYR A 111 9.86 -3.62 5.80
C TYR A 111 10.27 -4.12 7.17
N PHE A 112 10.38 -5.43 7.35
CA PHE A 112 10.52 -6.08 8.66
C PHE A 112 11.46 -7.29 8.64
N HIS A 113 11.77 -7.84 9.80
CA HIS A 113 12.67 -9.00 9.96
C HIS A 113 12.09 -10.12 10.81
N THR A 114 10.87 -10.00 11.31
CA THR A 114 10.20 -11.07 12.07
C THR A 114 8.70 -11.03 11.81
N VAL A 115 8.06 -12.20 11.89
CA VAL A 115 6.59 -12.31 11.78
C VAL A 115 5.89 -11.54 12.91
N ASP A 116 6.49 -11.48 14.10
CA ASP A 116 5.91 -10.73 15.22
C ASP A 116 5.90 -9.21 14.95
N ALA A 117 6.95 -8.68 14.30
CA ALA A 117 6.95 -7.28 13.87
C ALA A 117 5.83 -7.01 12.85
N PHE A 118 5.59 -7.95 11.93
CA PHE A 118 4.48 -7.90 10.99
C PHE A 118 3.14 -7.86 11.73
N ARG A 119 2.86 -8.85 12.59
CA ARG A 119 1.62 -8.94 13.37
C ARG A 119 1.36 -7.70 14.21
N ASN A 120 2.38 -7.22 14.91
CA ASN A 120 2.25 -6.04 15.78
C ASN A 120 1.84 -4.79 14.99
N ASN A 121 2.40 -4.59 13.79
CA ASN A 121 2.03 -3.45 12.96
C ASN A 121 0.63 -3.60 12.36
N VAL A 122 0.30 -4.74 11.79
CA VAL A 122 -1.05 -4.99 11.24
C VAL A 122 -2.12 -4.71 12.29
N ASN A 123 -1.95 -5.25 13.49
CA ASN A 123 -2.89 -5.05 14.60
C ASN A 123 -2.92 -3.59 15.08
N PHE A 124 -1.79 -2.88 15.07
CA PHE A 124 -1.74 -1.45 15.37
C PHE A 124 -2.56 -0.63 14.37
N PHE A 125 -2.39 -0.86 13.06
CA PHE A 125 -3.11 -0.13 12.02
C PHE A 125 -4.62 -0.39 12.10
N ARG A 126 -5.04 -1.65 12.25
CA ARG A 126 -6.46 -1.99 12.40
C ARG A 126 -7.08 -1.33 13.63
N LYS A 127 -6.43 -1.47 14.79
CA LYS A 127 -6.89 -0.84 16.04
C LYS A 127 -7.00 0.67 15.91
N THR A 128 -6.03 1.31 15.26
CA THR A 128 -6.05 2.77 15.06
C THR A 128 -7.22 3.18 14.16
N LEU A 129 -7.46 2.48 13.07
CA LEU A 129 -8.63 2.73 12.21
C LEU A 129 -9.94 2.61 13.01
N ASP A 130 -10.08 1.56 13.82
CA ASP A 130 -11.26 1.33 14.65
C ASP A 130 -11.47 2.46 15.69
N GLU A 131 -10.40 2.90 16.35
CA GLU A 131 -10.43 3.99 17.34
C GLU A 131 -10.95 5.31 16.75
N TYR A 132 -10.70 5.57 15.47
CA TYR A 132 -11.10 6.79 14.79
C TYR A 132 -12.37 6.67 13.91
N GLY A 133 -13.10 5.57 14.02
CA GLY A 133 -14.40 5.40 13.34
C GLY A 133 -14.32 4.82 11.93
N TYR A 134 -13.18 4.20 11.56
CA TYR A 134 -12.94 3.57 10.26
C TYR A 134 -12.96 2.04 10.33
N GLN A 135 -13.94 1.46 11.03
CA GLN A 135 -14.05 0.00 11.25
C GLN A 135 -14.18 -0.79 9.94
N ASP A 136 -14.86 -0.23 8.96
CA ASP A 136 -15.11 -0.87 7.66
C ASP A 136 -14.07 -0.50 6.59
N THR A 137 -13.06 0.31 6.94
CA THR A 137 -11.99 0.73 6.01
C THR A 137 -10.97 -0.39 5.84
N PRO A 138 -10.77 -0.93 4.63
CA PRO A 138 -9.73 -1.91 4.36
C PRO A 138 -8.33 -1.37 4.68
N SER A 139 -7.50 -2.23 5.29
CA SER A 139 -6.10 -1.99 5.57
C SER A 139 -5.24 -2.75 4.57
N ILE A 140 -4.51 -2.04 3.72
CA ILE A 140 -3.75 -2.59 2.59
C ILE A 140 -2.27 -2.33 2.81
N ILE A 141 -1.45 -3.40 2.80
CA ILE A 141 0.00 -3.28 2.72
C ILE A 141 0.37 -3.31 1.23
N ASP A 142 0.44 -2.15 0.62
CA ASP A 142 0.69 -2.01 -0.82
C ASP A 142 2.17 -2.08 -1.21
N GLU A 143 3.06 -2.13 -0.20
CA GLU A 143 4.49 -2.40 -0.39
C GLU A 143 5.06 -3.10 0.84
N TRP A 144 5.46 -4.38 0.70
CA TRP A 144 6.17 -5.07 1.77
C TRP A 144 7.34 -5.89 1.28
N ASN A 145 8.37 -5.99 2.12
CA ASN A 145 9.49 -6.89 1.91
C ASN A 145 10.18 -7.16 3.26
N ILE A 146 11.15 -8.07 3.23
CA ILE A 146 11.91 -8.50 4.38
C ILE A 146 13.27 -7.79 4.41
N LYS A 147 13.67 -7.31 5.57
CA LYS A 147 15.00 -6.75 5.84
C LYS A 147 15.86 -7.78 6.59
N PRO A 148 17.20 -7.67 6.53
CA PRO A 148 17.96 -6.78 5.65
C PRO A 148 18.01 -7.29 4.20
N PHE A 149 18.10 -6.37 3.23
CA PHE A 149 18.06 -6.71 1.80
C PHE A 149 19.30 -7.45 1.29
N ASP A 150 20.42 -7.44 2.03
CA ASP A 150 21.64 -8.19 1.69
C ASP A 150 21.50 -9.72 1.88
N LEU A 151 20.44 -10.17 2.55
CA LEU A 151 20.12 -11.60 2.72
C LEU A 151 19.25 -12.18 1.60
N THR A 152 19.16 -11.50 0.44
CA THR A 152 18.24 -11.84 -0.66
C THR A 152 18.38 -13.29 -1.18
N GLN A 153 19.54 -13.92 -1.04
CA GLN A 153 19.77 -15.30 -1.47
C GLN A 153 19.68 -16.32 -0.33
N SER A 154 19.32 -15.89 0.88
CA SER A 154 19.27 -16.77 2.03
C SER A 154 17.96 -17.55 2.13
N HIS A 155 18.02 -18.78 2.63
CA HIS A 155 16.84 -19.56 3.00
C HIS A 155 15.99 -18.87 4.07
N TYR A 156 16.60 -18.02 4.89
CA TYR A 156 15.90 -17.21 5.88
C TYR A 156 14.83 -16.31 5.24
N MET A 157 15.16 -15.62 4.13
CA MET A 157 14.20 -14.78 3.39
C MET A 157 13.02 -15.61 2.87
N THR A 158 13.27 -16.80 2.35
CA THR A 158 12.24 -17.72 1.87
C THR A 158 11.28 -18.14 2.99
N VAL A 159 11.85 -18.60 4.11
CA VAL A 159 11.07 -19.06 5.27
C VAL A 159 10.24 -17.90 5.84
N LEU A 160 10.84 -16.74 6.01
CA LEU A 160 10.15 -15.58 6.56
C LEU A 160 9.06 -15.06 5.60
N THR A 161 9.31 -15.07 4.28
CA THR A 161 8.30 -14.75 3.27
C THR A 161 7.10 -15.68 3.38
N ALA A 162 7.32 -17.00 3.38
CA ALA A 162 6.27 -17.99 3.52
C ALA A 162 5.51 -17.85 4.86
N ALA A 163 6.23 -17.70 5.97
CA ALA A 163 5.63 -17.52 7.29
C ALA A 163 4.78 -16.23 7.38
N THR A 164 5.21 -15.16 6.71
CA THR A 164 4.45 -13.90 6.65
C THR A 164 3.17 -14.05 5.83
N MET A 165 3.24 -14.73 4.68
CA MET A 165 2.06 -15.02 3.87
C MET A 165 1.04 -15.86 4.64
N CYS A 166 1.50 -16.89 5.38
CA CYS A 166 0.65 -17.68 6.28
C CYS A 166 0.05 -16.81 7.40
N ALA A 167 0.85 -15.97 8.05
CA ALA A 167 0.36 -15.08 9.10
C ALA A 167 -0.71 -14.10 8.57
N GLY A 168 -0.50 -13.51 7.39
CA GLY A 168 -1.45 -12.59 6.76
C GLY A 168 -2.84 -13.16 6.53
N GLN A 169 -2.99 -14.50 6.45
CA GLN A 169 -4.31 -15.15 6.35
C GLN A 169 -5.14 -15.05 7.64
N HIS A 170 -4.50 -14.75 8.76
CA HIS A 170 -5.12 -14.75 10.09
C HIS A 170 -5.08 -13.37 10.76
N GLU A 171 -4.42 -12.42 10.15
CA GLU A 171 -4.28 -11.06 10.67
C GLU A 171 -5.25 -10.09 9.98
N PRO A 172 -5.66 -8.99 10.62
CA PRO A 172 -6.63 -8.04 10.07
C PRO A 172 -5.98 -7.14 9.00
N VAL A 173 -5.59 -7.72 7.88
CA VAL A 173 -5.07 -7.08 6.68
C VAL A 173 -5.83 -7.61 5.48
N ASP A 174 -6.31 -6.70 4.62
CA ASP A 174 -7.19 -7.06 3.51
C ASP A 174 -6.43 -7.39 2.24
N MET A 175 -5.25 -6.78 2.04
CA MET A 175 -4.41 -7.02 0.86
C MET A 175 -2.93 -6.79 1.20
N MET A 176 -2.07 -7.60 0.56
CA MET A 176 -0.62 -7.50 0.71
C MET A 176 0.06 -7.59 -0.65
N LEU A 177 0.77 -6.53 -1.06
CA LEU A 177 1.50 -6.46 -2.33
C LEU A 177 3.01 -6.47 -2.06
N TYR A 178 3.69 -7.45 -2.64
CA TYR A 178 5.13 -7.63 -2.43
C TYR A 178 5.95 -6.66 -3.30
N TYR A 179 6.89 -5.95 -2.69
CA TYR A 179 7.78 -5.03 -3.37
C TYR A 179 9.25 -5.48 -3.24
N ASP A 180 9.93 -5.88 -4.32
CA ASP A 180 9.40 -6.05 -5.66
C ASP A 180 10.04 -7.28 -6.31
N ILE A 181 9.49 -7.73 -7.41
CA ILE A 181 10.04 -8.84 -8.19
C ILE A 181 10.73 -8.37 -9.49
N ARG A 182 10.92 -7.06 -9.64
CA ARG A 182 11.52 -6.46 -10.84
C ARG A 182 12.99 -6.83 -10.96
N ILE A 183 13.36 -7.46 -12.07
CA ILE A 183 14.73 -7.89 -12.36
C ILE A 183 15.67 -6.67 -12.32
N GLY A 184 16.74 -6.78 -11.53
CA GLY A 184 17.73 -5.73 -11.34
C GLY A 184 17.41 -4.70 -10.23
N SER A 185 16.25 -4.77 -9.61
CA SER A 185 15.93 -3.99 -8.40
C SER A 185 16.78 -4.48 -7.22
N THR A 186 17.15 -3.56 -6.33
CA THR A 186 17.80 -3.88 -5.05
C THR A 186 16.87 -4.55 -4.04
N PHE A 187 15.56 -4.44 -4.24
CA PHE A 187 14.53 -5.07 -3.42
C PHE A 187 14.15 -6.47 -3.90
N ASN A 188 14.57 -6.84 -5.12
CA ASN A 188 14.24 -8.13 -5.70
C ASN A 188 15.06 -9.25 -5.08
N ASN A 189 14.37 -10.20 -4.45
CA ASN A 189 14.93 -11.44 -3.93
C ASN A 189 14.25 -12.70 -4.52
N VAL A 190 13.49 -12.53 -5.62
CA VAL A 190 12.70 -13.57 -6.28
C VAL A 190 13.39 -14.09 -7.53
N PHE A 191 14.05 -13.20 -8.29
CA PHE A 191 14.76 -13.56 -9.52
C PHE A 191 16.17 -12.99 -9.57
N THR A 192 17.11 -13.76 -10.14
CA THR A 192 18.43 -13.25 -10.52
C THR A 192 18.32 -12.25 -11.67
N ARG A 193 19.43 -11.55 -11.98
CA ARG A 193 19.49 -10.68 -13.18
C ARG A 193 19.29 -11.43 -14.50
N ARG A 194 19.40 -12.76 -14.51
CA ARG A 194 19.15 -13.63 -15.66
C ARG A 194 17.75 -14.23 -15.66
N ALA A 195 16.84 -13.73 -14.80
CA ALA A 195 15.49 -14.27 -14.60
C ALA A 195 15.45 -15.72 -14.07
N GLU A 196 16.52 -16.18 -13.42
CA GLU A 196 16.56 -17.49 -12.77
C GLU A 196 15.88 -17.38 -11.39
N PRO A 197 15.05 -18.36 -10.98
CA PRO A 197 14.42 -18.36 -9.67
C PRO A 197 15.44 -18.35 -8.52
N MET A 198 15.24 -17.47 -7.55
CA MET A 198 15.95 -17.43 -6.26
C MET A 198 15.14 -18.14 -5.18
N PRO A 199 15.71 -18.42 -3.98
CA PRO A 199 14.99 -19.16 -2.94
C PRO A 199 13.59 -18.61 -2.60
N ALA A 200 13.41 -17.30 -2.52
CA ALA A 200 12.11 -16.69 -2.21
C ALA A 200 11.03 -16.95 -3.29
N TYR A 201 11.43 -17.20 -4.55
CA TYR A 201 10.49 -17.59 -5.61
C TYR A 201 9.65 -18.79 -5.20
N TRP A 202 10.26 -19.78 -4.54
CA TRP A 202 9.58 -21.02 -4.19
C TRP A 202 8.52 -20.84 -3.12
N ALA A 203 8.63 -19.80 -2.27
CA ALA A 203 7.56 -19.44 -1.35
C ALA A 203 6.32 -18.97 -2.14
N PHE A 204 6.49 -18.06 -3.09
CA PHE A 204 5.38 -17.58 -3.94
C PHE A 204 4.80 -18.67 -4.83
N TYR A 205 5.66 -19.50 -5.45
CA TYR A 205 5.22 -20.62 -6.27
C TYR A 205 4.36 -21.60 -5.46
N SER A 206 4.85 -22.03 -4.31
CA SER A 206 4.12 -22.95 -3.43
C SER A 206 2.80 -22.35 -2.97
N TRP A 207 2.80 -21.06 -2.63
CA TRP A 207 1.57 -20.34 -2.27
C TRP A 207 0.56 -20.35 -3.42
N GLY A 208 1.00 -20.02 -4.63
CA GLY A 208 0.15 -20.07 -5.84
C GLY A 208 -0.42 -21.46 -6.11
N GLN A 209 0.32 -22.54 -5.81
CA GLN A 209 -0.22 -23.90 -5.91
C GLN A 209 -1.28 -24.19 -4.83
N MET A 210 -1.04 -23.74 -3.60
CA MET A 210 -2.00 -23.92 -2.49
C MET A 210 -3.31 -23.17 -2.72
N THR A 211 -3.30 -21.98 -3.32
CA THR A 211 -4.52 -21.22 -3.62
C THR A 211 -5.47 -21.96 -4.57
N GLN A 212 -4.96 -22.90 -5.38
CA GLN A 212 -5.77 -23.74 -6.26
C GLN A 212 -6.57 -24.80 -5.48
N LEU A 213 -6.21 -25.08 -4.23
CA LEU A 213 -6.94 -26.01 -3.37
C LEU A 213 -8.19 -25.40 -2.74
N GLY A 214 -8.35 -24.09 -2.78
CA GLY A 214 -9.59 -23.35 -2.50
C GLY A 214 -9.94 -23.13 -1.03
N THR A 215 -9.37 -23.90 -0.07
CA THR A 215 -9.74 -23.79 1.35
C THR A 215 -8.51 -23.95 2.23
N SER A 216 -8.30 -23.02 3.17
CA SER A 216 -7.35 -23.22 4.26
C SER A 216 -8.01 -24.02 5.39
N VAL A 217 -7.30 -25.01 5.92
CA VAL A 217 -7.67 -25.71 7.14
C VAL A 217 -6.91 -25.07 8.30
N GLN A 218 -7.64 -24.64 9.33
CA GLN A 218 -7.06 -24.14 10.57
C GLN A 218 -6.54 -25.30 11.43
#